data_94a3e36af961db0675bb5b47218872d6
#
_entry.id   94a3e36af961db0675bb5b47218872d6
#
_cell.length_a   1.000
_cell.length_b   1.000
_cell.length_c   1.000
_cell.angle_alpha   90.00
_cell.angle_beta   90.00
_cell.angle_gamma   90.00
#
_symmetry.space_group_name_H-M   'P 1'
#
loop_
_entity.id
_entity.type
_entity.pdbx_description
1 polymer ?
#
loop_
_entity_poly.entity_id
_entity_poly.type
_entity_poly.pdbx_seq_one_letter_code
_entity_poly.pdbx_strand_id
1 'polypeptide(L)'
;MLSVLDIFRVGIGPSSSHTVGPMRIGRRFIGALKKRGLLDQTDRVLVELQGSLALTGKGHATPKAVVLGLLGLQPETLDPATADADVARVAQDGRLKLGGTHDIAFDPEADIVFAYDNIPDLHPNAMEMSAFDADGAILFSRTYFSTGGGFIASRRQLERPAKGDLVHAATDARFPFGSAAELLAHCAAENMAVHELIMANEETHRPRAETEAMLDRIGEVMMACIDRGLRTDGVLPGKLGVKRRAPALWRKLVESPNSNEREQLFDWLNVYAMAVNEE
;
A
#
# COMPACT_ATOMS: atom_id res chain seq x y z
N MET A 1 -8.23 18.88 -5.77
CA MET A 1 -7.07 18.49 -6.62
C MET A 1 -6.28 17.44 -5.86
N LEU A 2 -5.66 16.46 -6.55
CA LEU A 2 -4.76 15.50 -5.92
C LEU A 2 -3.42 16.18 -5.59
N SER A 3 -2.82 15.81 -4.45
CA SER A 3 -1.43 16.16 -4.16
C SER A 3 -0.49 15.28 -5.02
N VAL A 4 0.68 15.80 -5.37
CA VAL A 4 1.74 15.00 -6.03
C VAL A 4 2.12 13.78 -5.19
N LEU A 5 1.98 13.86 -3.86
CA LEU A 5 2.25 12.77 -2.92
C LEU A 5 1.16 11.70 -2.89
N ASP A 6 -0.01 11.93 -3.52
CA ASP A 6 -1.06 10.92 -3.67
C ASP A 6 -0.83 10.00 -4.88
N ILE A 7 0.02 10.41 -5.83
CA ILE A 7 0.29 9.65 -7.06
C ILE A 7 1.18 8.44 -6.75
N PHE A 8 2.22 8.64 -5.94
CA PHE A 8 3.14 7.59 -5.52
C PHE A 8 3.05 7.37 -4.02
N ARG A 9 2.97 6.11 -3.62
CA ARG A 9 2.95 5.74 -2.21
C ARG A 9 4.01 4.70 -1.92
N VAL A 10 4.85 5.00 -0.96
CA VAL A 10 5.79 4.02 -0.42
C VAL A 10 5.00 2.92 0.28
N GLY A 11 5.37 1.67 0.04
CA GLY A 11 4.72 0.52 0.65
C GLY A 11 5.41 -0.78 0.29
N ILE A 12 4.85 -1.88 0.75
CA ILE A 12 5.31 -3.24 0.42
C ILE A 12 4.46 -3.82 -0.72
N GLY A 13 5.12 -4.51 -1.67
CA GLY A 13 4.45 -5.24 -2.76
C GLY A 13 3.77 -6.53 -2.32
N PRO A 14 3.15 -7.22 -3.27
CA PRO A 14 3.13 -6.93 -4.70
C PRO A 14 1.98 -6.03 -5.18
N SER A 15 1.05 -5.59 -4.30
CA SER A 15 -0.16 -4.90 -4.75
C SER A 15 -0.56 -3.74 -3.84
N SER A 16 -0.91 -2.59 -4.43
CA SER A 16 -1.45 -1.46 -3.66
C SER A 16 -2.82 -1.75 -3.05
N SER A 17 -3.70 -2.47 -3.77
CA SER A 17 -5.05 -2.78 -3.30
C SER A 17 -5.15 -4.05 -2.45
N HIS A 18 -4.30 -5.05 -2.69
CA HIS A 18 -4.36 -6.36 -2.01
C HIS A 18 -3.27 -6.55 -0.95
N THR A 19 -2.28 -5.67 -0.87
CA THR A 19 -1.22 -5.68 0.15
C THR A 19 -1.23 -4.39 0.98
N VAL A 20 -0.93 -3.23 0.38
CA VAL A 20 -0.88 -1.95 1.12
C VAL A 20 -2.23 -1.60 1.75
N GLY A 21 -3.34 -1.76 1.00
CA GLY A 21 -4.69 -1.52 1.48
C GLY A 21 -5.04 -2.35 2.72
N PRO A 22 -4.98 -3.69 2.69
CA PRO A 22 -5.19 -4.55 3.84
C PRO A 22 -4.30 -4.25 5.03
N MET A 23 -3.01 -3.97 4.83
CA MET A 23 -2.11 -3.55 5.91
C MET A 23 -2.58 -2.26 6.58
N ARG A 24 -2.98 -1.25 5.80
CA ARG A 24 -3.55 0.01 6.32
C ARG A 24 -4.89 -0.19 7.01
N ILE A 25 -5.73 -1.12 6.52
CA ILE A 25 -6.99 -1.47 7.18
C ILE A 25 -6.71 -2.07 8.56
N GLY A 26 -5.81 -3.04 8.67
CA GLY A 26 -5.38 -3.61 9.96
C GLY A 26 -4.94 -2.54 10.94
N ARG A 27 -4.06 -1.64 10.50
CA ARG A 27 -3.60 -0.52 11.31
C ARG A 27 -4.72 0.46 11.71
N ARG A 28 -5.65 0.77 10.78
CA ARG A 28 -6.81 1.62 11.07
C ARG A 28 -7.74 0.98 12.11
N PHE A 29 -7.92 -0.33 12.06
CA PHE A 29 -8.67 -1.09 13.05
C PHE A 29 -8.03 -0.98 14.44
N ILE A 30 -6.71 -1.20 14.54
CA ILE A 30 -5.96 -0.98 15.79
C ILE A 30 -6.15 0.45 16.33
N GLY A 31 -6.05 1.45 15.47
CA GLY A 31 -6.30 2.85 15.85
C GLY A 31 -7.73 3.07 16.37
N ALA A 32 -8.72 2.35 15.83
CA ALA A 32 -10.09 2.40 16.29
C ALA A 32 -10.29 1.74 17.66
N LEU A 33 -9.60 0.62 17.93
CA LEU A 33 -9.59 -0.04 19.24
C LEU A 33 -8.93 0.84 20.31
N LYS A 34 -7.73 1.39 20.01
CA LYS A 34 -7.01 2.32 20.91
C LYS A 34 -7.87 3.53 21.29
N LYS A 35 -8.48 4.17 20.30
CA LYS A 35 -9.34 5.35 20.52
C LYS A 35 -10.56 5.07 21.42
N ARG A 36 -11.00 3.80 21.48
CA ARG A 36 -12.13 3.35 22.29
C ARG A 36 -11.73 2.74 23.63
N GLY A 37 -10.45 2.60 23.92
CA GLY A 37 -9.95 1.90 25.09
C GLY A 37 -10.25 0.39 25.09
N LEU A 38 -10.39 -0.21 23.89
CA LEU A 38 -10.74 -1.63 23.72
C LEU A 38 -9.52 -2.52 23.40
N LEU A 39 -8.35 -1.92 23.12
CA LEU A 39 -7.18 -2.69 22.69
C LEU A 39 -6.78 -3.74 23.74
N ASP A 40 -6.66 -3.30 25.00
CA ASP A 40 -6.21 -4.16 26.11
C ASP A 40 -7.29 -5.14 26.60
N GLN A 41 -8.53 -4.97 26.13
CA GLN A 41 -9.66 -5.88 26.40
C GLN A 41 -9.84 -6.93 25.29
N THR A 42 -9.11 -6.77 24.18
CA THR A 42 -9.19 -7.66 23.01
C THR A 42 -8.41 -8.94 23.28
N ASP A 43 -9.06 -10.08 23.30
CA ASP A 43 -8.44 -11.39 23.46
C ASP A 43 -8.24 -12.12 22.12
N ARG A 44 -9.12 -11.84 21.14
CA ARG A 44 -9.07 -12.41 19.80
C ARG A 44 -9.45 -11.39 18.73
N VAL A 45 -8.81 -11.50 17.56
CA VAL A 45 -9.17 -10.76 16.34
C VAL A 45 -9.48 -11.76 15.24
N LEU A 46 -10.62 -11.60 14.57
CA LEU A 46 -10.99 -12.32 13.37
C LEU A 46 -11.01 -11.36 12.18
N VAL A 47 -10.44 -11.80 11.06
CA VAL A 47 -10.40 -11.04 9.82
C VAL A 47 -11.08 -11.84 8.72
N GLU A 48 -12.11 -11.29 8.12
CA GLU A 48 -12.80 -11.89 6.97
C GLU A 48 -12.45 -11.11 5.70
N LEU A 49 -11.77 -11.78 4.78
CA LEU A 49 -11.48 -11.28 3.43
C LEU A 49 -12.67 -11.59 2.53
N GLN A 50 -13.19 -10.58 1.84
CA GLN A 50 -14.41 -10.70 1.02
C GLN A 50 -14.13 -10.26 -0.42
N GLY A 51 -14.92 -10.77 -1.37
CA GLY A 51 -14.85 -10.46 -2.79
C GLY A 51 -13.46 -10.70 -3.37
N SER A 52 -12.87 -9.72 -4.03
CA SER A 52 -11.56 -9.87 -4.69
C SER A 52 -10.41 -10.13 -3.71
N LEU A 53 -10.48 -9.61 -2.47
CA LEU A 53 -9.49 -9.92 -1.43
C LEU A 53 -9.52 -11.41 -1.04
N ALA A 54 -10.68 -12.05 -1.06
CA ALA A 54 -10.78 -13.49 -0.85
C ALA A 54 -10.29 -14.28 -2.06
N LEU A 55 -10.75 -13.92 -3.27
CA LEU A 55 -10.50 -14.67 -4.49
C LEU A 55 -9.03 -14.66 -4.92
N THR A 56 -8.34 -13.53 -4.76
CA THR A 56 -6.98 -13.33 -5.27
C THR A 56 -5.93 -13.04 -4.17
N GLY A 57 -6.37 -12.86 -2.92
CA GLY A 57 -5.54 -12.40 -1.82
C GLY A 57 -4.34 -13.29 -1.49
N LYS A 58 -4.47 -14.61 -1.65
CA LYS A 58 -3.34 -15.56 -1.46
C LYS A 58 -2.19 -15.26 -2.43
N GLY A 59 -2.51 -14.94 -3.69
CA GLY A 59 -1.51 -14.60 -4.71
C GLY A 59 -0.87 -13.22 -4.52
N HIS A 60 -1.50 -12.35 -3.76
CA HIS A 60 -1.06 -10.98 -3.50
C HIS A 60 -0.55 -10.76 -2.06
N ALA A 61 -0.22 -11.83 -1.35
CA ALA A 61 0.27 -11.80 0.02
C ALA A 61 -0.64 -11.01 1.00
N THR A 62 -1.97 -11.01 0.77
CA THR A 62 -2.94 -10.30 1.62
C THR A 62 -2.89 -10.76 3.07
N PRO A 63 -2.80 -12.08 3.42
CA PRO A 63 -2.65 -12.51 4.81
C PRO A 63 -1.41 -11.94 5.49
N LYS A 64 -0.26 -11.94 4.80
CA LYS A 64 0.97 -11.29 5.29
C LYS A 64 0.72 -9.82 5.62
N ALA A 65 0.09 -9.09 4.72
CA ALA A 65 -0.22 -7.67 4.91
C ALA A 65 -1.15 -7.41 6.10
N VAL A 66 -2.16 -8.28 6.30
CA VAL A 66 -3.06 -8.23 7.46
C VAL A 66 -2.28 -8.38 8.77
N VAL A 67 -1.43 -9.40 8.88
CA VAL A 67 -0.59 -9.64 10.06
C VAL A 67 0.29 -8.42 10.36
N LEU A 68 1.00 -7.89 9.35
CA LEU A 68 1.86 -6.71 9.51
C LEU A 68 1.05 -5.48 9.97
N GLY A 69 -0.16 -5.30 9.43
CA GLY A 69 -1.07 -4.23 9.85
C GLY A 69 -1.55 -4.38 11.29
N LEU A 70 -1.87 -5.62 11.71
CA LEU A 70 -2.27 -5.95 13.11
C LEU A 70 -1.11 -5.78 14.10
N LEU A 71 0.14 -6.02 13.68
CA LEU A 71 1.33 -5.67 14.46
C LEU A 71 1.51 -4.15 14.63
N GLY A 72 0.74 -3.33 13.91
CA GLY A 72 0.81 -1.86 13.95
C GLY A 72 1.85 -1.27 13.02
N LEU A 73 2.48 -2.08 12.17
CA LEU A 73 3.49 -1.63 11.21
C LEU A 73 2.86 -0.77 10.10
N GLN A 74 3.65 0.13 9.54
CA GLN A 74 3.22 1.05 8.48
C GLN A 74 3.86 0.67 7.16
N PRO A 75 3.10 0.64 6.05
CA PRO A 75 3.68 0.34 4.74
C PRO A 75 4.84 1.27 4.36
N GLU A 76 4.75 2.54 4.77
CA GLU A 76 5.70 3.59 4.42
C GLU A 76 7.06 3.46 5.11
N THR A 77 7.10 2.81 6.27
CA THR A 77 8.31 2.70 7.13
C THR A 77 8.74 1.27 7.38
N LEU A 78 7.98 0.29 6.87
CA LEU A 78 8.32 -1.11 6.99
C LEU A 78 9.63 -1.42 6.26
N ASP A 79 10.54 -2.14 6.91
CA ASP A 79 11.68 -2.75 6.25
C ASP A 79 11.22 -4.04 5.54
N PRO A 80 11.25 -4.11 4.21
CA PRO A 80 10.86 -5.32 3.48
C PRO A 80 11.67 -6.57 3.87
N ALA A 81 12.92 -6.39 4.30
CA ALA A 81 13.80 -7.51 4.67
C ALA A 81 13.35 -8.23 5.95
N THR A 82 12.64 -7.54 6.86
CA THR A 82 12.17 -8.12 8.13
C THR A 82 10.74 -8.63 8.06
N ALA A 83 9.97 -8.19 7.07
CA ALA A 83 8.53 -8.45 6.96
C ALA A 83 8.16 -9.93 6.99
N ASP A 84 8.93 -10.79 6.28
CA ASP A 84 8.68 -12.24 6.26
C ASP A 84 9.00 -12.90 7.61
N ALA A 85 10.06 -12.47 8.27
CA ALA A 85 10.45 -12.98 9.58
C ALA A 85 9.42 -12.61 10.67
N ASP A 86 8.86 -11.40 10.62
CA ASP A 86 7.82 -10.98 11.56
C ASP A 86 6.55 -11.81 11.42
N VAL A 87 6.11 -12.07 10.18
CA VAL A 87 4.94 -12.91 9.92
C VAL A 87 5.19 -14.38 10.30
N ALA A 88 6.37 -14.92 9.97
CA ALA A 88 6.74 -16.28 10.33
C ALA A 88 6.77 -16.48 11.85
N ARG A 89 7.24 -15.47 12.61
CA ARG A 89 7.23 -15.51 14.07
C ARG A 89 5.81 -15.61 14.61
N VAL A 90 4.87 -14.79 14.11
CA VAL A 90 3.45 -14.86 14.52
C VAL A 90 2.87 -16.26 14.28
N ALA A 91 3.14 -16.85 13.11
CA ALA A 91 2.64 -18.18 12.78
C ALA A 91 3.29 -19.29 13.65
N GLN A 92 4.57 -19.17 13.99
CA GLN A 92 5.29 -20.14 14.82
C GLN A 92 4.86 -20.07 16.28
N ASP A 93 4.70 -18.86 16.82
CA ASP A 93 4.40 -18.63 18.24
C ASP A 93 2.89 -18.78 18.54
N GLY A 94 2.02 -18.75 17.51
CA GLY A 94 0.56 -18.71 17.67
C GLY A 94 0.11 -17.45 18.42
N ARG A 95 0.90 -16.41 18.40
CA ARG A 95 0.67 -15.16 19.13
C ARG A 95 0.99 -13.95 18.29
N LEU A 96 0.20 -12.89 18.48
CA LEU A 96 0.37 -11.63 17.79
C LEU A 96 0.38 -10.48 18.81
N LYS A 97 1.36 -9.59 18.67
CA LYS A 97 1.44 -8.37 19.47
C LYS A 97 0.58 -7.28 18.86
N LEU A 98 -0.70 -7.26 19.21
CA LEU A 98 -1.71 -6.38 18.65
C LEU A 98 -1.35 -4.91 18.85
N GLY A 99 -1.18 -4.17 17.73
CA GLY A 99 -0.74 -2.78 17.74
C GLY A 99 0.64 -2.55 18.35
N GLY A 100 1.49 -3.59 18.40
CA GLY A 100 2.85 -3.57 18.93
C GLY A 100 2.94 -3.61 20.47
N THR A 101 1.80 -3.73 21.18
CA THR A 101 1.79 -3.58 22.65
C THR A 101 1.04 -4.69 23.38
N HIS A 102 -0.05 -5.20 22.84
CA HIS A 102 -0.94 -6.15 23.53
C HIS A 102 -0.87 -7.55 22.92
N ASP A 103 -0.49 -8.56 23.71
CA ASP A 103 -0.33 -9.93 23.25
C ASP A 103 -1.66 -10.70 23.23
N ILE A 104 -2.05 -11.21 22.06
CA ILE A 104 -3.23 -12.05 21.87
C ILE A 104 -2.86 -13.39 21.25
N ALA A 105 -3.70 -14.42 21.41
CA ALA A 105 -3.63 -15.62 20.61
C ALA A 105 -4.04 -15.27 19.15
N PHE A 106 -3.28 -15.74 18.16
CA PHE A 106 -3.59 -15.49 16.75
C PHE A 106 -2.94 -16.54 15.86
N ASP A 107 -3.75 -17.22 15.08
CA ASP A 107 -3.32 -18.14 14.04
C ASP A 107 -3.71 -17.58 12.67
N PRO A 108 -2.75 -17.17 11.81
CA PRO A 108 -3.04 -16.65 10.48
C PRO A 108 -3.91 -17.57 9.60
N GLU A 109 -3.84 -18.89 9.79
CA GLU A 109 -4.64 -19.86 9.01
C GLU A 109 -6.08 -19.97 9.52
N ALA A 110 -6.31 -19.74 10.81
CA ALA A 110 -7.64 -19.84 11.43
C ALA A 110 -8.34 -18.48 11.57
N ASP A 111 -7.58 -17.42 11.87
CA ASP A 111 -8.11 -16.09 12.18
C ASP A 111 -8.17 -15.14 10.97
N ILE A 112 -7.65 -15.57 9.80
CA ILE A 112 -7.84 -14.88 8.51
C ILE A 112 -8.67 -15.77 7.59
N VAL A 113 -9.97 -15.50 7.52
CA VAL A 113 -10.95 -16.28 6.76
C VAL A 113 -11.12 -15.72 5.36
N PHE A 114 -11.13 -16.59 4.36
CA PHE A 114 -11.43 -16.25 2.97
C PHE A 114 -12.91 -16.56 2.66
N ALA A 115 -13.77 -15.55 2.72
CA ALA A 115 -15.19 -15.67 2.45
C ALA A 115 -15.45 -15.58 0.94
N TYR A 116 -15.21 -16.67 0.21
CA TYR A 116 -15.30 -16.73 -1.26
C TYR A 116 -16.71 -16.43 -1.80
N ASP A 117 -17.75 -16.75 -1.04
CA ASP A 117 -19.15 -16.57 -1.42
C ASP A 117 -19.69 -15.18 -1.01
N ASN A 118 -18.92 -14.40 -0.25
CA ASN A 118 -19.31 -13.06 0.19
C ASN A 118 -18.75 -12.00 -0.76
N ILE A 119 -19.60 -11.52 -1.68
CA ILE A 119 -19.24 -10.47 -2.65
C ILE A 119 -19.94 -9.17 -2.22
N PRO A 120 -19.21 -8.18 -1.71
CA PRO A 120 -19.80 -6.94 -1.21
C PRO A 120 -20.32 -6.04 -2.32
N ASP A 121 -21.49 -5.43 -2.12
CA ASP A 121 -22.15 -4.55 -3.11
C ASP A 121 -21.42 -3.21 -3.31
N LEU A 122 -20.78 -2.67 -2.25
CA LEU A 122 -20.21 -1.33 -2.29
C LEU A 122 -18.84 -1.26 -2.99
N HIS A 123 -18.01 -2.28 -2.81
CA HIS A 123 -16.68 -2.34 -3.43
C HIS A 123 -16.11 -3.77 -3.32
N PRO A 124 -15.51 -4.31 -4.40
CA PRO A 124 -15.08 -5.71 -4.45
C PRO A 124 -13.94 -6.08 -3.48
N ASN A 125 -13.18 -5.11 -2.98
CA ASN A 125 -12.06 -5.36 -2.07
C ASN A 125 -12.47 -5.02 -0.63
N ALA A 126 -13.28 -5.87 0.00
CA ALA A 126 -13.72 -5.64 1.37
C ALA A 126 -13.01 -6.56 2.37
N MET A 127 -12.84 -6.04 3.58
CA MET A 127 -12.27 -6.75 4.71
C MET A 127 -13.05 -6.39 5.98
N GLU A 128 -13.69 -7.37 6.58
CA GLU A 128 -14.34 -7.23 7.88
C GLU A 128 -13.37 -7.64 8.99
N MET A 129 -13.34 -6.85 10.05
CA MET A 129 -12.47 -7.11 11.20
C MET A 129 -13.30 -7.05 12.47
N SER A 130 -13.19 -8.07 13.30
CA SER A 130 -13.90 -8.21 14.57
C SER A 130 -12.93 -8.48 15.71
N ALA A 131 -13.07 -7.72 16.80
CA ALA A 131 -12.36 -7.93 18.06
C ALA A 131 -13.32 -8.53 19.08
N PHE A 132 -12.85 -9.50 19.82
CA PHE A 132 -13.60 -10.23 20.85
C PHE A 132 -12.88 -10.13 22.19
N ASP A 133 -13.64 -10.16 23.28
CA ASP A 133 -13.11 -10.32 24.63
C ASP A 133 -12.84 -11.80 24.98
N ALA A 134 -12.38 -12.06 26.21
CA ALA A 134 -12.08 -13.40 26.72
C ALA A 134 -13.32 -14.32 26.79
N ASP A 135 -14.51 -13.76 26.89
CA ASP A 135 -15.78 -14.51 26.92
C ASP A 135 -16.32 -14.78 25.50
N GLY A 136 -15.65 -14.28 24.48
CA GLY A 136 -16.02 -14.40 23.07
C GLY A 136 -17.10 -13.40 22.62
N ALA A 137 -17.40 -12.37 23.42
CA ALA A 137 -18.31 -11.32 23.02
C ALA A 137 -17.62 -10.32 22.08
N ILE A 138 -18.37 -9.82 21.08
CA ILE A 138 -17.84 -8.84 20.11
C ILE A 138 -17.70 -7.48 20.79
N LEU A 139 -16.47 -7.02 20.96
CA LEU A 139 -16.14 -5.68 21.43
C LEU A 139 -16.30 -4.63 20.34
N PHE A 140 -15.86 -4.96 19.13
CA PHE A 140 -15.91 -4.06 18.00
C PHE A 140 -15.81 -4.83 16.69
N SER A 141 -16.69 -4.53 15.74
CA SER A 141 -16.62 -5.04 14.37
C SER A 141 -16.78 -3.92 13.36
N ARG A 142 -16.06 -4.01 12.24
CA ARG A 142 -16.16 -3.05 11.15
C ARG A 142 -15.65 -3.60 9.83
N THR A 143 -16.43 -3.31 8.76
CA THR A 143 -16.00 -3.53 7.38
C THR A 143 -15.27 -2.30 6.86
N TYR A 144 -14.15 -2.53 6.20
CA TYR A 144 -13.35 -1.56 5.46
C TYR A 144 -13.16 -2.03 4.04
N PHE A 145 -12.80 -1.10 3.16
CA PHE A 145 -12.61 -1.34 1.74
C PHE A 145 -11.27 -0.78 1.28
N SER A 146 -10.55 -1.56 0.49
CA SER A 146 -9.33 -1.11 -0.19
C SER A 146 -9.69 -0.60 -1.59
N THR A 147 -9.69 0.72 -1.77
CA THR A 147 -10.21 1.38 -2.99
C THR A 147 -9.18 1.59 -4.09
N GLY A 148 -8.01 0.96 -3.97
CA GLY A 148 -6.89 1.10 -4.93
C GLY A 148 -5.90 2.18 -4.52
N GLY A 149 -4.71 2.18 -5.13
CA GLY A 149 -3.64 3.14 -4.81
C GLY A 149 -3.21 3.17 -3.34
N GLY A 150 -3.50 2.12 -2.56
CA GLY A 150 -3.28 2.09 -1.11
C GLY A 150 -4.29 2.93 -0.31
N PHE A 151 -5.34 3.45 -0.93
CA PHE A 151 -6.44 4.12 -0.24
C PHE A 151 -7.37 3.11 0.42
N ILE A 152 -7.96 3.52 1.54
CA ILE A 152 -8.93 2.71 2.28
C ILE A 152 -10.12 3.56 2.69
N ALA A 153 -11.32 2.98 2.65
CA ALA A 153 -12.56 3.61 3.06
C ALA A 153 -13.34 2.74 4.05
N SER A 154 -14.12 3.34 4.92
CA SER A 154 -15.17 2.67 5.67
C SER A 154 -16.46 2.60 4.86
N ARG A 155 -17.40 1.71 5.22
CA ARG A 155 -18.73 1.63 4.64
C ARG A 155 -19.40 3.02 4.57
N ARG A 156 -19.39 3.77 5.68
CA ARG A 156 -19.97 5.11 5.74
C ARG A 156 -19.37 6.09 4.73
N GLN A 157 -18.05 6.00 4.48
CA GLN A 157 -17.38 6.88 3.50
C GLN A 157 -17.77 6.52 2.06
N LEU A 158 -18.01 5.23 1.75
CA LEU A 158 -18.47 4.83 0.43
C LEU A 158 -19.95 5.14 0.20
N GLU A 159 -20.81 4.93 1.20
CA GLU A 159 -22.26 5.20 1.11
C GLU A 159 -22.57 6.70 1.06
N ARG A 160 -21.78 7.51 1.73
CA ARG A 160 -21.94 8.97 1.81
C ARG A 160 -20.59 9.65 1.63
N PRO A 161 -20.03 9.63 0.41
CA PRO A 161 -18.80 10.34 0.15
C PRO A 161 -19.03 11.82 0.43
N ALA A 162 -18.39 12.35 1.49
CA ALA A 162 -18.32 13.80 1.63
C ALA A 162 -17.63 14.34 0.37
N LYS A 163 -18.02 15.53 -0.10
CA LYS A 163 -17.33 16.18 -1.21
C LYS A 163 -15.84 16.26 -0.85
N GLY A 164 -15.01 15.49 -1.54
CA GLY A 164 -13.56 15.38 -1.29
C GLY A 164 -13.06 14.16 -0.48
N ASP A 165 -13.92 13.27 0.05
CA ASP A 165 -13.53 12.19 0.98
C ASP A 165 -12.81 10.99 0.29
N LEU A 166 -13.00 10.77 -1.00
CA LEU A 166 -12.41 9.64 -1.73
C LEU A 166 -11.03 9.95 -2.29
N VAL A 167 -10.77 11.22 -2.47
CA VAL A 167 -9.49 11.80 -2.83
C VAL A 167 -9.36 13.01 -1.93
N HIS A 168 -8.24 13.25 -1.28
CA HIS A 168 -7.98 14.52 -0.61
C HIS A 168 -7.99 15.62 -1.69
N ALA A 169 -9.20 16.06 -2.07
CA ALA A 169 -9.33 17.21 -2.93
C ALA A 169 -8.83 18.39 -2.09
N ALA A 170 -7.64 18.84 -2.38
CA ALA A 170 -7.20 20.14 -1.95
C ALA A 170 -8.17 21.16 -2.54
N THR A 171 -9.18 21.52 -1.75
CA THR A 171 -10.21 22.51 -2.15
C THR A 171 -9.62 23.91 -2.26
N ASP A 172 -8.42 24.13 -1.73
CA ASP A 172 -7.78 25.43 -1.58
C ASP A 172 -6.47 25.55 -2.40
N ALA A 173 -6.40 24.90 -3.56
CA ALA A 173 -5.27 25.08 -4.47
C ALA A 173 -5.17 26.54 -4.94
N ARG A 174 -3.97 27.12 -4.94
CA ARG A 174 -3.73 28.48 -5.43
C ARG A 174 -4.09 28.63 -6.90
N PHE A 175 -3.83 27.61 -7.70
CA PHE A 175 -4.13 27.52 -9.13
C PHE A 175 -4.97 26.26 -9.40
N PRO A 176 -6.30 26.29 -9.13
CA PRO A 176 -7.14 25.10 -9.34
C PRO A 176 -7.32 24.85 -10.85
N PHE A 177 -7.28 23.58 -11.25
CA PHE A 177 -7.56 23.18 -12.64
C PHE A 177 -8.25 21.80 -12.68
N GLY A 178 -9.16 21.63 -13.62
CA GLY A 178 -9.87 20.39 -13.92
C GLY A 178 -9.49 19.79 -15.29
N SER A 179 -8.64 20.51 -16.07
CA SER A 179 -8.21 20.07 -17.39
C SER A 179 -6.78 20.52 -17.67
N ALA A 180 -6.11 19.86 -18.64
CA ALA A 180 -4.79 20.26 -19.10
C ALA A 180 -4.79 21.67 -19.72
N ALA A 181 -5.89 22.06 -20.38
CA ALA A 181 -6.01 23.41 -20.96
C ALA A 181 -6.01 24.49 -19.87
N GLU A 182 -6.73 24.29 -18.76
CA GLU A 182 -6.71 25.21 -17.62
C GLU A 182 -5.33 25.26 -16.95
N LEU A 183 -4.68 24.12 -16.75
CA LEU A 183 -3.31 24.05 -16.23
C LEU A 183 -2.36 24.88 -17.07
N LEU A 184 -2.37 24.69 -18.39
CA LEU A 184 -1.49 25.43 -19.31
C LEU A 184 -1.84 26.93 -19.39
N ALA A 185 -3.13 27.28 -19.25
CA ALA A 185 -3.55 28.68 -19.17
C ALA A 185 -3.00 29.37 -17.91
N HIS A 186 -3.03 28.71 -16.76
CA HIS A 186 -2.40 29.21 -15.53
C HIS A 186 -0.89 29.35 -15.69
N CYS A 187 -0.22 28.35 -16.28
CA CYS A 187 1.21 28.38 -16.53
C CYS A 187 1.60 29.58 -17.40
N ALA A 188 0.83 29.85 -18.46
CA ALA A 188 1.06 30.99 -19.34
C ALA A 188 0.82 32.33 -18.66
N ALA A 189 -0.25 32.46 -17.89
CA ALA A 189 -0.63 33.69 -17.17
C ALA A 189 0.40 34.09 -16.11
N GLU A 190 0.95 33.12 -15.39
CA GLU A 190 1.89 33.32 -14.29
C GLU A 190 3.37 33.21 -14.75
N ASN A 191 3.62 32.90 -16.02
CA ASN A 191 4.95 32.61 -16.57
C ASN A 191 5.69 31.51 -15.77
N MET A 192 4.97 30.45 -15.40
CA MET A 192 5.47 29.32 -14.64
C MET A 192 5.57 28.06 -15.50
N ALA A 193 6.55 27.22 -15.24
CA ALA A 193 6.54 25.85 -15.72
C ALA A 193 5.51 25.00 -14.95
N VAL A 194 5.06 23.89 -15.52
CA VAL A 194 4.06 23.01 -14.90
C VAL A 194 4.48 22.59 -13.49
N HIS A 195 5.74 22.19 -13.30
CA HIS A 195 6.21 21.75 -11.98
C HIS A 195 6.24 22.89 -10.94
N GLU A 196 6.51 24.13 -11.35
CA GLU A 196 6.48 25.28 -10.46
C GLU A 196 5.07 25.60 -10.00
N LEU A 197 4.09 25.52 -10.90
CA LEU A 197 2.68 25.72 -10.58
C LEU A 197 2.15 24.62 -9.65
N ILE A 198 2.51 23.36 -9.90
CA ILE A 198 2.14 22.23 -9.01
C ILE A 198 2.74 22.44 -7.63
N MET A 199 4.02 22.82 -7.53
CA MET A 199 4.64 23.10 -6.22
C MET A 199 3.97 24.28 -5.51
N ALA A 200 3.58 25.33 -6.22
CA ALA A 200 2.82 26.45 -5.62
C ALA A 200 1.45 26.02 -5.08
N ASN A 201 0.81 25.03 -5.70
CA ASN A 201 -0.40 24.42 -5.16
C ASN A 201 -0.13 23.57 -3.89
N GLU A 202 0.96 22.79 -3.86
CA GLU A 202 1.35 22.03 -2.68
C GLU A 202 1.68 22.93 -1.48
N GLU A 203 2.26 24.10 -1.72
CA GLU A 203 2.62 25.08 -0.70
C GLU A 203 1.40 25.65 0.05
N THR A 204 0.18 25.48 -0.47
CA THR A 204 -1.05 25.85 0.26
C THR A 204 -1.34 24.89 1.42
N HIS A 205 -0.74 23.72 1.46
CA HIS A 205 -1.00 22.66 2.44
C HIS A 205 0.17 22.39 3.37
N ARG A 206 1.41 22.60 2.88
CA ARG A 206 2.64 22.33 3.63
C ARG A 206 3.80 23.17 3.12
N PRO A 207 4.83 23.44 3.93
CA PRO A 207 6.05 24.11 3.46
C PRO A 207 6.69 23.36 2.28
N ARG A 208 7.23 24.11 1.31
CA ARG A 208 7.90 23.56 0.13
C ARG A 208 8.96 22.50 0.47
N ALA A 209 9.82 22.81 1.46
CA ALA A 209 10.87 21.89 1.90
C ALA A 209 10.34 20.53 2.39
N GLU A 210 9.15 20.49 2.99
CA GLU A 210 8.50 19.25 3.40
C GLU A 210 8.03 18.43 2.20
N THR A 211 7.43 19.08 1.19
CA THR A 211 7.04 18.42 -0.05
C THR A 211 8.25 17.87 -0.80
N GLU A 212 9.33 18.65 -0.92
CA GLU A 212 10.59 18.24 -1.57
C GLU A 212 11.19 17.03 -0.84
N ALA A 213 11.31 17.06 0.50
CA ALA A 213 11.82 15.93 1.28
C ALA A 213 10.98 14.64 1.09
N MET A 214 9.67 14.78 0.98
CA MET A 214 8.79 13.63 0.71
C MET A 214 8.98 13.08 -0.72
N LEU A 215 9.16 13.93 -1.72
CA LEU A 215 9.45 13.53 -3.10
C LEU A 215 10.83 12.86 -3.21
N ASP A 216 11.85 13.41 -2.55
CA ASP A 216 13.19 12.82 -2.46
C ASP A 216 13.11 11.42 -1.86
N ARG A 217 12.35 11.26 -0.77
CA ARG A 217 12.12 9.96 -0.15
C ARG A 217 11.46 8.95 -1.09
N ILE A 218 10.49 9.38 -1.90
CA ILE A 218 9.86 8.53 -2.92
C ILE A 218 10.92 8.10 -3.94
N GLY A 219 11.72 9.05 -4.44
CA GLY A 219 12.82 8.78 -5.37
C GLY A 219 13.84 7.77 -4.82
N GLU A 220 14.28 7.96 -3.57
CA GLU A 220 15.19 7.01 -2.87
C GLU A 220 14.62 5.60 -2.82
N VAL A 221 13.35 5.47 -2.44
CA VAL A 221 12.67 4.16 -2.35
C VAL A 221 12.54 3.51 -3.73
N MET A 222 12.22 4.28 -4.77
CA MET A 222 12.16 3.77 -6.15
C MET A 222 13.52 3.25 -6.62
N MET A 223 14.59 4.01 -6.38
CA MET A 223 15.94 3.58 -6.74
C MET A 223 16.39 2.35 -5.95
N ALA A 224 16.11 2.31 -4.65
CA ALA A 224 16.41 1.14 -3.82
C ALA A 224 15.64 -0.11 -4.25
N CYS A 225 14.38 0.02 -4.68
CA CYS A 225 13.58 -1.07 -5.23
C CYS A 225 14.22 -1.61 -6.53
N ILE A 226 14.59 -0.73 -7.47
CA ILE A 226 15.30 -1.11 -8.70
C ILE A 226 16.59 -1.86 -8.35
N ASP A 227 17.41 -1.30 -7.48
CA ASP A 227 18.69 -1.90 -7.07
C ASP A 227 18.53 -3.30 -6.48
N ARG A 228 17.55 -3.52 -5.62
CA ARG A 228 17.26 -4.84 -5.05
C ARG A 228 16.81 -5.81 -6.14
N GLY A 229 15.87 -5.40 -7.01
CA GLY A 229 15.38 -6.23 -8.10
C GLY A 229 16.46 -6.62 -9.11
N LEU A 230 17.45 -5.75 -9.35
CA LEU A 230 18.61 -6.05 -10.21
C LEU A 230 19.60 -7.04 -9.58
N ARG A 231 19.58 -7.22 -8.26
CA ARG A 231 20.55 -8.05 -7.52
C ARG A 231 19.96 -9.32 -6.92
N THR A 232 18.63 -9.42 -6.84
CA THR A 232 17.97 -10.56 -6.20
C THR A 232 17.67 -11.65 -7.23
N ASP A 233 18.47 -12.71 -7.22
CA ASP A 233 18.24 -13.91 -8.01
C ASP A 233 17.18 -14.83 -7.36
N GLY A 234 16.71 -15.85 -8.08
CA GLY A 234 15.83 -16.90 -7.55
C GLY A 234 14.45 -16.92 -8.19
N VAL A 235 13.45 -17.31 -7.41
CA VAL A 235 12.06 -17.50 -7.86
C VAL A 235 11.15 -16.58 -7.07
N LEU A 236 10.18 -15.97 -7.77
CA LEU A 236 9.16 -15.14 -7.12
C LEU A 236 8.29 -15.99 -6.19
N PRO A 237 7.84 -15.42 -5.07
CA PRO A 237 6.88 -16.07 -4.18
C PRO A 237 5.60 -16.45 -4.95
N GLY A 238 5.01 -17.59 -4.61
CA GLY A 238 3.76 -18.06 -5.18
C GLY A 238 3.86 -19.41 -5.90
N LYS A 239 2.71 -19.93 -6.35
CA LYS A 239 2.60 -21.28 -6.89
C LYS A 239 3.14 -21.43 -8.32
N LEU A 240 3.35 -20.32 -9.05
CA LEU A 240 3.72 -20.35 -10.47
C LEU A 240 5.21 -20.60 -10.70
N GLY A 241 6.06 -20.51 -9.69
CA GLY A 241 7.49 -20.78 -9.81
C GLY A 241 8.22 -19.86 -10.81
N VAL A 242 7.80 -18.61 -10.93
CA VAL A 242 8.35 -17.64 -11.89
C VAL A 242 9.78 -17.27 -11.50
N LYS A 243 10.74 -17.53 -12.37
CA LYS A 243 12.12 -17.13 -12.16
C LYS A 243 12.30 -15.63 -12.31
N ARG A 244 13.09 -15.03 -11.44
CA ARG A 244 13.55 -13.64 -11.58
C ARG A 244 14.50 -13.53 -12.78
N ARG A 245 14.26 -12.55 -13.63
CA ARG A 245 14.99 -12.37 -14.92
C ARG A 245 15.81 -11.09 -14.93
N ALA A 246 15.41 -10.09 -14.15
CA ALA A 246 16.05 -8.78 -14.13
C ALA A 246 17.56 -8.84 -13.89
N PRO A 247 18.10 -9.62 -12.93
CA PRO A 247 19.55 -9.69 -12.72
C PRO A 247 20.32 -10.23 -13.91
N ALA A 248 19.79 -11.24 -14.60
CA ALA A 248 20.45 -11.84 -15.75
C ALA A 248 20.44 -10.88 -16.97
N LEU A 249 19.32 -10.21 -17.20
CA LEU A 249 19.18 -9.24 -18.27
C LEU A 249 20.06 -8.00 -18.04
N TRP A 250 20.11 -7.51 -16.80
CA TRP A 250 20.99 -6.41 -16.43
C TRP A 250 22.48 -6.74 -16.68
N ARG A 251 22.96 -7.91 -16.22
CA ARG A 251 24.32 -8.36 -16.48
C ARG A 251 24.63 -8.40 -17.98
N LYS A 252 23.70 -8.94 -18.78
CA LYS A 252 23.85 -8.99 -20.23
C LYS A 252 23.98 -7.61 -20.88
N LEU A 253 23.15 -6.65 -20.43
CA LEU A 253 23.22 -5.26 -20.95
C LEU A 253 24.52 -4.56 -20.59
N VAL A 254 25.04 -4.76 -19.38
CA VAL A 254 26.31 -4.19 -18.94
C VAL A 254 27.49 -4.78 -19.72
N GLU A 255 27.48 -6.11 -19.95
CA GLU A 255 28.56 -6.81 -20.64
C GLU A 255 28.54 -6.59 -22.17
N SER A 256 27.37 -6.46 -22.78
CA SER A 256 27.19 -6.35 -24.23
C SER A 256 26.04 -5.42 -24.56
N PRO A 257 26.21 -4.08 -24.40
CA PRO A 257 25.16 -3.14 -24.71
C PRO A 257 24.86 -3.14 -26.21
N ASN A 258 23.58 -2.92 -26.55
CA ASN A 258 23.15 -2.81 -27.93
C ASN A 258 23.85 -1.60 -28.58
N SER A 259 24.32 -1.74 -29.84
CA SER A 259 24.99 -0.67 -30.59
C SER A 259 24.03 0.43 -31.07
N ASN A 260 22.72 0.18 -31.09
CA ASN A 260 21.68 1.12 -31.42
C ASN A 260 21.23 1.88 -30.17
N GLU A 261 21.53 3.16 -30.05
CA GLU A 261 21.20 3.96 -28.85
C GLU A 261 19.70 3.96 -28.49
N ARG A 262 18.81 3.95 -29.49
CA ARG A 262 17.38 3.93 -29.27
C ARG A 262 16.91 2.57 -28.68
N GLU A 263 17.41 1.47 -29.22
CA GLU A 263 17.15 0.14 -28.73
C GLU A 263 17.74 -0.05 -27.33
N GLN A 264 18.95 0.45 -27.10
CA GLN A 264 19.61 0.46 -25.82
C GLN A 264 18.77 1.15 -24.73
N LEU A 265 18.16 2.30 -25.05
CA LEU A 265 17.26 2.99 -24.11
C LEU A 265 16.07 2.10 -23.71
N PHE A 266 15.44 1.43 -24.67
CA PHE A 266 14.32 0.52 -24.38
C PHE A 266 14.77 -0.71 -23.59
N ASP A 267 15.95 -1.24 -23.84
CA ASP A 267 16.51 -2.36 -23.09
C ASP A 267 16.71 -1.98 -21.62
N TRP A 268 17.26 -0.80 -21.32
CA TRP A 268 17.39 -0.29 -19.96
C TRP A 268 16.04 -0.09 -19.28
N LEU A 269 15.07 0.54 -19.97
CA LEU A 269 13.71 0.72 -19.44
C LEU A 269 13.05 -0.61 -19.10
N ASN A 270 13.18 -1.62 -19.97
CA ASN A 270 12.64 -2.94 -19.77
C ASN A 270 13.27 -3.64 -18.56
N VAL A 271 14.58 -3.54 -18.39
CA VAL A 271 15.29 -4.17 -17.25
C VAL A 271 14.88 -3.52 -15.94
N TYR A 272 14.79 -2.19 -15.90
CA TYR A 272 14.36 -1.48 -14.69
C TYR A 272 12.89 -1.77 -14.34
N ALA A 273 12.00 -1.76 -15.34
CA ALA A 273 10.60 -2.14 -15.12
C ALA A 273 10.47 -3.58 -14.61
N MET A 274 11.28 -4.49 -15.15
CA MET A 274 11.31 -5.89 -14.69
C MET A 274 11.85 -6.00 -13.28
N ALA A 275 12.90 -5.27 -12.92
CA ALA A 275 13.47 -5.24 -11.58
C ALA A 275 12.41 -4.83 -10.55
N VAL A 276 11.65 -3.76 -10.83
CA VAL A 276 10.56 -3.30 -9.95
C VAL A 276 9.44 -4.33 -9.84
N ASN A 277 9.09 -5.01 -10.94
CA ASN A 277 8.03 -6.02 -10.93
C ASN A 277 8.42 -7.32 -10.24
N GLU A 278 9.70 -7.61 -10.14
CA GLU A 278 10.24 -8.84 -9.58
C GLU A 278 10.77 -8.66 -8.14
N GLU A 279 10.84 -7.42 -7.64
CA GLU A 279 11.27 -7.14 -6.29
C GLU A 279 10.13 -7.38 -5.27
#